data_4980fc2d69abd8267e6104b6cdfb4177
#
_entry.id   4980fc2d69abd8267e6104b6cdfb4177
#
_cell.length_a   1.000
_cell.length_b   1.000
_cell.length_c   1.000
_cell.angle_alpha   90.00
_cell.angle_beta   90.00
_cell.angle_gamma   90.00
#
_symmetry.space_group_name_H-M   'P 1'
#
loop_
_entity.id
_entity.type
_entity.pdbx_description
1 polymer ?
#
loop_
_entity_poly.entity_id
_entity_poly.type
_entity_poly.pdbx_seq_one_letter_code
_entity_poly.pdbx_strand_id
1 'polypeptide(L)'
;RLEKSLTDVIQEAQLKIGYDRHPITLYYPTESVARLLGTPEEDADSTERALASLSAHTADTLGAIQVTRDDKRFCFHISAEGTQYVHEQLPDPAFLRAFLQVMRGLTVSFDDILAVFHQFSDKVHCEKLEGNEEFDYLVYFEDGTPDSYRYCIKLDDDGDAVYHRFTPEDYAAFGF
;
A
#
# COMPACT_ATOMS: atom_id res chain seq x y z
N ARG A 1 -6.06 4.91 -10.95
CA ARG A 1 -5.68 3.79 -10.03
C ARG A 1 -4.23 3.90 -9.58
N LEU A 2 -3.30 4.18 -10.49
CA LEU A 2 -1.89 4.34 -10.12
C LEU A 2 -1.70 5.54 -9.20
N GLU A 3 -2.28 6.70 -9.52
CA GLU A 3 -2.17 7.88 -8.67
C GLU A 3 -2.68 7.59 -7.25
N LYS A 4 -3.83 6.92 -7.13
CA LYS A 4 -4.36 6.55 -5.81
C LYS A 4 -3.41 5.63 -5.07
N SER A 5 -2.83 4.64 -5.75
CA SER A 5 -1.84 3.75 -5.14
C SER A 5 -0.63 4.54 -4.63
N LEU A 6 -0.11 5.46 -5.43
CA LEU A 6 1.02 6.30 -5.02
C LEU A 6 0.68 7.13 -3.78
N THR A 7 -0.49 7.78 -3.76
CA THR A 7 -0.92 8.58 -2.60
C THR A 7 -1.13 7.71 -1.36
N ASP A 8 -1.68 6.51 -1.51
CA ASP A 8 -1.89 5.58 -0.40
C ASP A 8 -0.55 5.15 0.23
N VAL A 9 0.46 4.85 -0.60
CA VAL A 9 1.78 4.46 -0.12
C VAL A 9 2.47 5.63 0.59
N ILE A 10 2.35 6.83 0.05
CA ILE A 10 2.91 8.03 0.68
C ILE A 10 2.25 8.28 2.04
N GLN A 11 0.93 8.19 2.12
CA GLN A 11 0.21 8.35 3.40
C GLN A 11 0.67 7.32 4.42
N GLU A 12 0.83 6.07 4.01
CA GLU A 12 1.31 5.02 4.90
C GLU A 12 2.69 5.38 5.46
N ALA A 13 3.60 5.80 4.60
CA ALA A 13 4.95 6.20 5.02
C ALA A 13 4.91 7.38 6.00
N GLN A 14 4.08 8.38 5.74
CA GLN A 14 3.94 9.54 6.61
C GLN A 14 3.36 9.18 7.98
N LEU A 15 2.43 8.22 8.03
CA LEU A 15 1.87 7.75 9.29
C LEU A 15 2.88 6.93 10.09
N LYS A 16 3.76 6.18 9.42
CA LYS A 16 4.75 5.32 10.09
C LYS A 16 5.92 6.10 10.67
N ILE A 17 6.46 7.05 9.92
CA ILE A 17 7.71 7.74 10.27
C ILE A 17 7.53 9.23 10.55
N GLY A 18 6.31 9.74 10.46
CA GLY A 18 6.03 11.16 10.59
C GLY A 18 6.20 11.90 9.27
N TYR A 19 5.50 13.03 9.15
CA TYR A 19 5.65 13.89 7.98
C TYR A 19 6.88 14.76 8.12
N ASP A 20 7.67 14.80 7.05
CA ASP A 20 8.72 15.77 6.85
C ASP A 20 8.69 16.18 5.37
N ARG A 21 8.94 17.46 5.08
CA ARG A 21 8.84 17.98 3.71
C ARG A 21 10.07 17.59 2.90
N HIS A 22 10.10 16.32 2.48
CA HIS A 22 11.16 15.75 1.66
C HIS A 22 10.58 15.04 0.45
N PRO A 23 11.33 14.95 -0.66
CA PRO A 23 10.95 14.06 -1.75
C PRO A 23 11.00 12.61 -1.28
N ILE A 24 10.27 11.75 -1.96
CA ILE A 24 10.25 10.32 -1.68
C ILE A 24 10.36 9.56 -2.99
N THR A 25 11.06 8.42 -2.96
CA THR A 25 11.12 7.50 -4.08
C THR A 25 10.35 6.23 -3.73
N LEU A 26 9.42 5.85 -4.59
CA LEU A 26 8.62 4.64 -4.42
C LEU A 26 9.03 3.61 -5.45
N TYR A 27 9.13 2.35 -5.04
CA TYR A 27 9.55 1.23 -5.88
C TYR A 27 8.38 0.27 -6.06
N TYR A 28 8.03 -0.01 -7.30
CA TYR A 28 6.94 -0.92 -7.63
C TYR A 28 7.46 -2.00 -8.57
N PRO A 29 7.12 -3.27 -8.33
CA PRO A 29 7.38 -4.31 -9.34
C PRO A 29 6.71 -3.95 -10.67
N THR A 30 7.36 -4.28 -11.78
CA THR A 30 6.82 -3.92 -13.11
C THR A 30 5.44 -4.52 -13.33
N GLU A 31 5.20 -5.74 -12.86
CA GLU A 31 3.92 -6.41 -12.97
C GLU A 31 2.80 -5.70 -12.19
N SER A 32 3.12 -5.16 -11.01
CA SER A 32 2.16 -4.42 -10.20
C SER A 32 1.71 -3.14 -10.91
N VAL A 33 2.65 -2.43 -11.53
CA VAL A 33 2.32 -1.22 -12.30
C VAL A 33 1.47 -1.58 -13.51
N ALA A 34 1.82 -2.67 -14.21
CA ALA A 34 1.04 -3.15 -15.35
C ALA A 34 -0.41 -3.43 -14.94
N ARG A 35 -0.62 -4.09 -13.82
CA ARG A 35 -1.98 -4.35 -13.30
C ARG A 35 -2.75 -3.06 -13.00
N LEU A 36 -2.08 -2.07 -12.42
CA LEU A 36 -2.69 -0.78 -12.13
C LEU A 36 -3.06 0.00 -13.41
N LEU A 37 -2.28 -0.15 -14.46
CA LEU A 37 -2.50 0.54 -15.73
C LEU A 37 -3.33 -0.26 -16.74
N GLY A 38 -3.54 -1.55 -16.49
CA GLY A 38 -4.25 -2.42 -17.42
C GLY A 38 -3.42 -2.79 -18.65
N THR A 39 -2.08 -2.78 -18.54
CA THR A 39 -1.17 -3.20 -19.60
C THR A 39 -0.73 -4.66 -19.39
N PRO A 40 -0.19 -5.33 -20.42
CA PRO A 40 0.27 -6.71 -20.24
C PRO A 40 1.42 -6.78 -19.24
N GLU A 41 1.35 -7.74 -18.30
CA GLU A 41 2.34 -7.87 -17.23
C GLU A 41 3.71 -8.28 -17.73
N GLU A 42 3.75 -9.03 -18.83
CA GLU A 42 4.98 -9.51 -19.44
C GLU A 42 5.65 -8.48 -20.36
N ASP A 43 4.99 -7.34 -20.60
CA ASP A 43 5.49 -6.30 -21.50
C ASP A 43 5.76 -5.00 -20.74
N ALA A 44 6.92 -4.95 -20.07
CA ALA A 44 7.34 -3.78 -19.32
C ALA A 44 7.54 -2.53 -20.19
N ASP A 45 7.88 -2.71 -21.47
CA ASP A 45 8.05 -1.59 -22.40
C ASP A 45 6.71 -0.91 -22.69
N SER A 46 5.64 -1.70 -22.84
CA SER A 46 4.28 -1.16 -23.02
C SER A 46 3.85 -0.37 -21.78
N THR A 47 4.15 -0.91 -20.60
CA THR A 47 3.84 -0.24 -19.32
C THR A 47 4.61 1.07 -19.20
N GLU A 48 5.90 1.07 -19.56
CA GLU A 48 6.72 2.29 -19.54
C GLU A 48 6.16 3.37 -20.47
N ARG A 49 5.73 2.98 -21.68
CA ARG A 49 5.09 3.92 -22.61
C ARG A 49 3.81 4.51 -22.04
N ALA A 50 3.01 3.71 -21.36
CA ALA A 50 1.78 4.18 -20.72
C ALA A 50 2.06 5.17 -19.59
N LEU A 51 3.23 5.09 -18.94
CA LEU A 51 3.61 6.02 -17.87
C LEU A 51 4.00 7.40 -18.39
N ALA A 52 4.19 7.58 -19.70
CA ALA A 52 4.59 8.87 -20.27
C ALA A 52 3.59 9.99 -20.01
N SER A 53 2.32 9.67 -19.80
CA SER A 53 1.27 10.66 -19.51
C SER A 53 1.05 10.90 -18.01
N LEU A 54 1.77 10.22 -17.14
CA LEU A 54 1.52 10.28 -15.69
C LEU A 54 1.63 11.71 -15.14
N SER A 55 2.70 12.43 -15.46
CA SER A 55 2.91 13.78 -14.96
C SER A 55 1.81 14.76 -15.37
N ALA A 56 1.20 14.56 -16.54
CA ALA A 56 0.06 15.37 -16.95
C ALA A 56 -1.16 15.12 -16.09
N HIS A 57 -1.39 13.87 -15.68
CA HIS A 57 -2.49 13.51 -14.79
C HIS A 57 -2.28 14.00 -13.36
N THR A 58 -1.05 14.08 -12.90
CA THR A 58 -0.73 14.44 -11.51
C THR A 58 -0.31 15.89 -11.34
N ALA A 59 -0.37 16.71 -12.40
CA ALA A 59 0.15 18.08 -12.39
C ALA A 59 -0.39 18.94 -11.24
N ASP A 60 -1.68 18.81 -10.92
CA ASP A 60 -2.34 19.62 -9.88
C ASP A 60 -2.35 18.92 -8.52
N THR A 61 -1.77 17.75 -8.40
CA THR A 61 -1.77 16.93 -7.18
C THR A 61 -0.34 16.63 -6.75
N LEU A 62 0.19 15.49 -7.16
CA LEU A 62 1.56 15.09 -6.81
C LEU A 62 2.63 15.89 -7.56
N GLY A 63 2.24 16.66 -8.57
CA GLY A 63 3.16 17.38 -9.44
C GLY A 63 3.80 16.47 -10.49
N ALA A 64 4.88 16.94 -11.09
CA ALA A 64 5.64 16.16 -12.06
C ALA A 64 6.33 15.00 -11.34
N ILE A 65 6.24 13.81 -11.92
CA ILE A 65 6.84 12.59 -11.37
C ILE A 65 7.86 12.07 -12.36
N GLN A 66 9.12 11.99 -11.93
CA GLN A 66 10.16 11.36 -12.73
C GLN A 66 10.05 9.85 -12.50
N VAL A 67 9.95 9.09 -13.59
CA VAL A 67 9.89 7.63 -13.56
C VAL A 67 11.19 7.08 -14.14
N THR A 68 11.83 6.18 -13.40
CA THR A 68 12.96 5.42 -13.88
C THR A 68 12.64 3.93 -13.78
N ARG A 69 13.42 3.10 -14.45
CA ARG A 69 13.15 1.66 -14.50
C ARG A 69 14.46 0.89 -14.40
N ASP A 70 14.46 -0.14 -13.57
CA ASP A 70 15.45 -1.21 -13.62
C ASP A 70 14.80 -2.49 -14.16
N ASP A 71 15.50 -3.63 -14.10
CA ASP A 71 15.02 -4.88 -14.70
C ASP A 71 13.67 -5.36 -14.15
N LYS A 72 13.36 -5.05 -12.91
CA LYS A 72 12.22 -5.63 -12.20
C LYS A 72 11.26 -4.61 -11.62
N ARG A 73 11.64 -3.32 -11.60
CA ARG A 73 10.88 -2.31 -10.86
C ARG A 73 10.80 -1.01 -11.65
N PHE A 74 9.71 -0.29 -11.43
CA PHE A 74 9.61 1.13 -11.72
C PHE A 74 9.88 1.90 -10.44
N CYS A 75 10.60 3.01 -10.56
CA CYS A 75 10.89 3.93 -9.46
C CYS A 75 10.19 5.24 -9.75
N PHE A 76 9.34 5.68 -8.81
CA PHE A 76 8.60 6.93 -8.93
C PHE A 76 9.22 7.94 -7.98
N HIS A 77 9.76 9.04 -8.53
CA HIS A 77 10.39 10.10 -7.75
C HIS A 77 9.37 11.21 -7.51
N ILE A 78 8.84 11.27 -6.30
CA ILE A 78 7.81 12.24 -5.89
C ILE A 78 8.50 13.43 -5.24
N SER A 79 8.19 14.64 -5.70
CA SER A 79 8.79 15.87 -5.16
C SER A 79 8.35 16.16 -3.73
N ALA A 80 9.07 17.06 -3.06
CA ALA A 80 8.67 17.56 -1.74
C ALA A 80 7.30 18.22 -1.78
N GLU A 81 6.97 18.92 -2.87
CA GLU A 81 5.63 19.50 -3.07
C GLU A 81 4.56 18.42 -3.17
N GLY A 82 4.86 17.30 -3.83
CA GLY A 82 3.94 16.16 -3.92
C GLY A 82 3.68 15.51 -2.56
N THR A 83 4.72 15.32 -1.75
CA THR A 83 4.54 14.78 -0.40
C THR A 83 3.77 15.73 0.50
N GLN A 84 3.98 17.04 0.33
CA GLN A 84 3.22 18.06 1.05
C GLN A 84 1.74 18.04 0.66
N TYR A 85 1.43 17.90 -0.62
CA TYR A 85 0.06 17.75 -1.10
C TYR A 85 -0.66 16.60 -0.40
N VAL A 86 -0.01 15.44 -0.32
CA VAL A 86 -0.60 14.28 0.34
C VAL A 86 -0.89 14.57 1.81
N HIS A 87 0.07 15.19 2.50
CA HIS A 87 -0.08 15.50 3.93
C HIS A 87 -1.19 16.53 4.20
N GLU A 88 -1.28 17.59 3.38
CA GLU A 88 -2.16 18.71 3.66
C GLU A 88 -3.55 18.60 3.04
N GLN A 89 -3.66 17.97 1.87
CA GLN A 89 -4.88 18.01 1.07
C GLN A 89 -5.72 16.74 1.12
N LEU A 90 -5.13 15.60 1.44
CA LEU A 90 -5.87 14.35 1.47
C LEU A 90 -6.43 14.08 2.86
N PRO A 91 -7.63 13.44 2.94
CA PRO A 91 -8.22 13.08 4.22
C PRO A 91 -7.33 12.12 5.01
N ASP A 92 -7.34 12.25 6.33
CA ASP A 92 -6.62 11.34 7.20
C ASP A 92 -7.26 9.94 7.11
N PRO A 93 -6.49 8.88 6.78
CA PRO A 93 -7.03 7.53 6.70
C PRO A 93 -7.20 6.93 8.10
N ALA A 94 -8.39 7.13 8.68
CA ALA A 94 -8.67 6.81 10.08
C ALA A 94 -8.40 5.34 10.41
N PHE A 95 -8.80 4.41 9.51
CA PHE A 95 -8.55 2.99 9.74
C PHE A 95 -7.04 2.70 9.76
N LEU A 96 -6.30 3.17 8.77
CA LEU A 96 -4.86 2.91 8.69
C LEU A 96 -4.12 3.48 9.91
N ARG A 97 -4.51 4.67 10.35
CA ARG A 97 -3.93 5.27 11.56
C ARG A 97 -4.17 4.38 12.79
N ALA A 98 -5.40 3.92 12.98
CA ALA A 98 -5.74 3.04 14.10
C ALA A 98 -5.01 1.70 14.02
N PHE A 99 -4.93 1.12 12.82
CA PHE A 99 -4.21 -0.12 12.57
C PHE A 99 -2.72 0.01 12.90
N LEU A 100 -2.07 1.06 12.42
CA LEU A 100 -0.65 1.28 12.68
C LEU A 100 -0.37 1.51 14.17
N GLN A 101 -1.29 2.16 14.87
CA GLN A 101 -1.15 2.36 16.30
C GLN A 101 -1.14 1.03 17.08
N VAL A 102 -1.99 0.08 16.68
CA VAL A 102 -1.99 -1.26 17.28
C VAL A 102 -0.70 -1.99 16.94
N MET A 103 -0.25 -1.91 15.69
CA MET A 103 0.96 -2.62 15.23
C MET A 103 2.24 -2.14 15.93
N ARG A 104 2.24 -0.93 16.49
CA ARG A 104 3.37 -0.38 17.25
C ARG A 104 3.43 -0.87 18.71
N GLY A 105 2.44 -1.62 19.16
CA GLY A 105 2.40 -2.14 20.52
C GLY A 105 3.56 -3.08 20.81
N LEU A 106 3.95 -3.16 22.09
CA LEU A 106 5.05 -4.01 22.52
C LEU A 106 4.69 -5.51 22.46
N THR A 107 3.41 -5.82 22.65
CA THR A 107 2.91 -7.19 22.59
C THR A 107 1.60 -7.14 21.83
N VAL A 108 1.65 -7.52 20.56
CA VAL A 108 0.48 -7.48 19.68
C VAL A 108 -0.06 -8.89 19.50
N SER A 109 -1.35 -9.09 19.80
CA SER A 109 -2.04 -10.34 19.52
C SER A 109 -2.86 -10.21 18.24
N PHE A 110 -3.20 -11.34 17.64
CA PHE A 110 -4.10 -11.35 16.49
C PHE A 110 -5.48 -10.79 16.85
N ASP A 111 -5.97 -11.06 18.07
CA ASP A 111 -7.25 -10.52 18.54
C ASP A 111 -7.23 -8.98 18.61
N ASP A 112 -6.11 -8.37 18.99
CA ASP A 112 -5.97 -6.91 18.98
C ASP A 112 -6.10 -6.35 17.55
N ILE A 113 -5.51 -7.03 16.59
CA ILE A 113 -5.57 -6.64 15.17
C ILE A 113 -7.01 -6.77 14.66
N LEU A 114 -7.67 -7.90 14.91
CA LEU A 114 -9.06 -8.10 14.51
C LEU A 114 -9.99 -7.05 15.12
N ALA A 115 -9.76 -6.70 16.38
CA ALA A 115 -10.58 -5.69 17.07
C ALA A 115 -10.56 -4.34 16.34
N VAL A 116 -9.39 -3.94 15.82
CA VAL A 116 -9.28 -2.70 15.04
C VAL A 116 -10.11 -2.78 13.76
N PHE A 117 -10.03 -3.89 13.02
CA PHE A 117 -10.85 -4.06 11.83
C PHE A 117 -12.34 -3.96 12.17
N HIS A 118 -12.77 -4.62 13.25
CA HIS A 118 -14.18 -4.62 13.67
C HIS A 118 -14.68 -3.27 14.21
N GLN A 119 -13.78 -2.36 14.57
CA GLN A 119 -14.18 -0.99 14.91
C GLN A 119 -14.74 -0.25 13.69
N PHE A 120 -14.36 -0.65 12.50
CA PHE A 120 -14.69 0.06 11.26
C PHE A 120 -15.71 -0.66 10.39
N SER A 121 -15.90 -1.96 10.55
CA SER A 121 -16.90 -2.74 9.81
C SER A 121 -17.15 -4.08 10.49
N ASP A 122 -18.37 -4.60 10.33
CA ASP A 122 -18.70 -5.96 10.72
C ASP A 122 -18.33 -6.97 9.63
N LYS A 123 -18.07 -6.49 8.40
CA LYS A 123 -17.78 -7.32 7.23
C LYS A 123 -16.28 -7.50 7.08
N VAL A 124 -15.70 -8.32 7.93
CA VAL A 124 -14.26 -8.58 7.96
C VAL A 124 -14.01 -10.05 7.62
N HIS A 125 -13.15 -10.27 6.63
CA HIS A 125 -12.63 -11.60 6.32
C HIS A 125 -11.31 -11.80 7.07
N CYS A 126 -11.17 -12.96 7.68
CA CYS A 126 -9.98 -13.33 8.43
C CYS A 126 -9.67 -14.79 8.10
N GLU A 127 -8.43 -15.06 7.76
CA GLU A 127 -8.01 -16.40 7.33
C GLU A 127 -6.60 -16.69 7.84
N LYS A 128 -6.41 -17.89 8.41
CA LYS A 128 -5.07 -18.36 8.75
C LYS A 128 -4.41 -18.92 7.48
N LEU A 129 -3.18 -18.46 7.20
CA LEU A 129 -2.44 -18.88 6.01
C LEU A 129 -1.61 -20.12 6.33
N GLU A 130 -2.22 -21.29 6.15
CA GLU A 130 -1.56 -22.57 6.42
C GLU A 130 -0.44 -22.82 5.41
N GLY A 131 0.73 -23.22 5.92
CA GLY A 131 1.88 -23.54 5.09
C GLY A 131 2.59 -22.33 4.48
N ASN A 132 2.18 -21.11 4.82
CA ASN A 132 2.86 -19.91 4.36
C ASN A 132 3.97 -19.56 5.35
N GLU A 133 5.20 -19.50 4.89
CA GLU A 133 6.36 -19.20 5.74
C GLU A 133 6.52 -17.70 6.00
N GLU A 134 5.93 -16.87 5.16
CA GLU A 134 6.11 -15.42 5.23
C GLU A 134 5.07 -14.74 6.11
N PHE A 135 3.80 -15.20 6.05
CA PHE A 135 2.71 -14.59 6.81
C PHE A 135 1.85 -15.65 7.48
N ASP A 136 1.27 -15.27 8.62
CA ASP A 136 0.40 -16.14 9.41
C ASP A 136 -1.09 -15.95 9.09
N TYR A 137 -1.50 -14.71 8.77
CA TYR A 137 -2.91 -14.36 8.62
C TYR A 137 -3.13 -13.42 7.45
N LEU A 138 -4.31 -13.55 6.84
CA LEU A 138 -4.87 -12.60 5.89
C LEU A 138 -6.10 -11.96 6.50
N VAL A 139 -6.19 -10.63 6.48
CA VAL A 139 -7.35 -9.88 6.98
C VAL A 139 -7.71 -8.78 5.99
N TYR A 140 -8.99 -8.62 5.69
CA TYR A 140 -9.45 -7.52 4.84
C TYR A 140 -10.94 -7.26 5.05
N PHE A 141 -11.40 -6.09 4.64
CA PHE A 141 -12.81 -5.76 4.59
C PHE A 141 -13.46 -6.36 3.35
N GLU A 142 -14.52 -7.16 3.53
CA GLU A 142 -15.13 -7.93 2.44
C GLU A 142 -15.69 -7.06 1.33
N ASP A 143 -16.24 -5.88 1.68
CA ASP A 143 -16.80 -4.93 0.72
C ASP A 143 -15.81 -3.85 0.27
N GLY A 144 -14.56 -3.94 0.73
CA GLY A 144 -13.52 -2.98 0.38
C GLY A 144 -13.62 -1.62 1.07
N THR A 145 -14.43 -1.50 2.10
CA THR A 145 -14.67 -0.24 2.82
C THR A 145 -14.44 -0.43 4.32
N PRO A 146 -13.66 0.42 4.99
CA PRO A 146 -13.08 1.70 4.53
C PRO A 146 -11.77 1.58 3.75
N ASP A 147 -11.26 0.40 3.56
CA ASP A 147 -9.95 0.13 2.97
C ASP A 147 -10.06 -1.12 2.10
N SER A 148 -9.54 -1.09 0.89
CA SER A 148 -9.65 -2.21 -0.06
C SER A 148 -8.43 -3.13 -0.09
N TYR A 149 -7.39 -2.81 0.69
CA TYR A 149 -6.17 -3.60 0.68
C TYR A 149 -6.33 -4.93 1.40
N ARG A 150 -5.53 -5.90 1.00
CA ARG A 150 -5.37 -7.19 1.68
C ARG A 150 -4.20 -7.06 2.65
N TYR A 151 -4.43 -7.29 3.93
CA TYR A 151 -3.41 -7.19 4.97
C TYR A 151 -2.90 -8.58 5.33
N CYS A 152 -1.64 -8.84 5.01
CA CYS A 152 -0.97 -10.07 5.40
C CYS A 152 -0.14 -9.79 6.64
N ILE A 153 -0.35 -10.57 7.69
CA ILE A 153 0.18 -10.33 9.04
C ILE A 153 1.11 -11.46 9.43
N LYS A 154 2.27 -11.10 9.98
CA LYS A 154 3.19 -12.04 10.62
C LYS A 154 3.32 -11.66 12.08
N LEU A 155 3.07 -12.61 12.97
CA LEU A 155 3.27 -12.46 14.41
C LEU A 155 4.41 -13.39 14.83
N ASP A 156 5.40 -12.84 15.51
CA ASP A 156 6.46 -13.69 16.06
C ASP A 156 6.19 -14.04 17.53
N ASP A 157 7.01 -14.93 18.08
CA ASP A 157 6.83 -15.43 19.43
C ASP A 157 7.09 -14.37 20.50
N ASP A 158 7.81 -13.29 20.16
CA ASP A 158 8.10 -12.18 21.05
C ASP A 158 6.99 -11.13 21.14
N GLY A 159 5.93 -11.31 20.33
CA GLY A 159 4.82 -10.37 20.27
C GLY A 159 5.04 -9.23 19.28
N ASP A 160 6.11 -9.27 18.49
CA ASP A 160 6.31 -8.32 17.40
C ASP A 160 5.42 -8.69 16.22
N ALA A 161 4.87 -7.68 15.57
CA ALA A 161 4.00 -7.86 14.43
C ALA A 161 4.54 -7.09 13.23
N VAL A 162 4.54 -7.74 12.08
CA VAL A 162 4.82 -7.09 10.80
C VAL A 162 3.67 -7.35 9.84
N TYR A 163 3.49 -6.49 8.87
CA TYR A 163 2.43 -6.63 7.91
C TYR A 163 2.89 -6.16 6.52
N HIS A 164 2.14 -6.61 5.52
CA HIS A 164 2.26 -6.09 4.16
C HIS A 164 0.86 -5.88 3.60
N ARG A 165 0.65 -4.72 2.95
CA ARG A 165 -0.61 -4.42 2.26
C ARG A 165 -0.47 -4.74 0.79
N PHE A 166 -1.35 -5.60 0.29
CA PHE A 166 -1.45 -5.91 -1.13
C PHE A 166 -2.74 -5.33 -1.70
N THR A 167 -2.70 -4.85 -2.94
CA THR A 167 -3.96 -4.68 -3.66
C THR A 167 -4.61 -6.05 -3.83
N PRO A 168 -5.95 -6.13 -4.00
CA PRO A 168 -6.59 -7.42 -4.27
C PRO A 168 -5.97 -8.14 -5.47
N GLU A 169 -5.60 -7.40 -6.51
CA GLU A 169 -5.00 -7.93 -7.73
C GLU A 169 -3.60 -8.50 -7.47
N ASP A 170 -2.77 -7.78 -6.72
CA ASP A 170 -1.43 -8.26 -6.38
C ASP A 170 -1.51 -9.50 -5.48
N TYR A 171 -2.40 -9.49 -4.49
CA TYR A 171 -2.58 -10.64 -3.62
C TYR A 171 -2.97 -11.89 -4.43
N ALA A 172 -3.92 -11.74 -5.35
CA ALA A 172 -4.34 -12.85 -6.21
C ALA A 172 -3.19 -13.36 -7.08
N ALA A 173 -2.33 -12.46 -7.55
CA ALA A 173 -1.19 -12.82 -8.41
C ALA A 173 -0.11 -13.61 -7.66
N PHE A 174 0.06 -13.39 -6.34
CA PHE A 174 1.04 -14.13 -5.54
C PHE A 174 0.61 -15.55 -5.20
N GLY A 175 -0.68 -15.88 -5.30
CA GLY A 175 -1.16 -17.25 -5.12
C GLY A 175 -1.04 -17.80 -3.71
N PHE A 176 -1.11 -16.96 -2.71
CA PHE A 176 -1.11 -17.39 -1.30
C PHE A 176 -2.32 -18.24 -0.95
#